data_54ea60fa5ed3011cfe2aa6ccb3b95368
#
_entry.id   54ea60fa5ed3011cfe2aa6ccb3b95368
#
_cell.length_a   1.000
_cell.length_b   1.000
_cell.length_c   1.000
_cell.angle_alpha   90.00
_cell.angle_beta   90.00
_cell.angle_gamma   90.00
#
_symmetry.space_group_name_H-M   'P 1'
#
loop_
_entity.id
_entity.type
_entity.pdbx_description
1 polymer ?
#
loop_
_entity_poly.entity_id
_entity_poly.type
_entity_poly.pdbx_seq_one_letter_code
_entity_poly.pdbx_strand_id
1 'polypeptide(L)'
;MSDVANRCSFRSGDIIDRNYDVLSVLGEGSFGIVFLVQGRGGEKYALKLLKLWEVPSEIRSPLVSRFDMEFETGRINSQYLVHSLEHGFVEGNPYIVMEYCPGGDLYKLSSSQYLNMSKVASCILYGLKSLHECGKVHRDLKPENVLQKQNGDFALTDFGISGDRNKRMTERNILGKPTQIFGTYAYMPPEQVNPKREATVLPTTDIFSFGVMMYQLLTCELPFGELNDERSLIPYLKNGREGNWNRQLLSSVPNGRDWQNLIEGCLRPDFHDRFQNVDSVLKTVPHLYKPIVEEHFNDGFQKDIINGLLLRVMQGDDYGAVYRLDDIVNNKRNSILTLGRMVSGLRNDISVREEHSCYVSRKHCTLELDYEIGEWVIRDGQFDNGTIAACWKNSTNGTYVNSTEVGQIGTIIKPGDIISVGDTKFRVEAY
;
A
#
# COMPACT_ATOMS: atom_id res chain seq x y z
N MET A 1 -25.02 -13.56 28.22
CA MET A 1 -24.62 -14.10 26.90
C MET A 1 -23.97 -15.46 27.14
N SER A 2 -24.29 -16.49 26.38
CA SER A 2 -23.76 -17.84 26.61
C SER A 2 -22.24 -17.83 26.42
N ASP A 3 -21.50 -18.32 27.42
CA ASP A 3 -20.02 -18.44 27.40
C ASP A 3 -19.51 -19.48 26.36
N VAL A 4 -20.36 -20.00 25.52
CA VAL A 4 -20.07 -21.07 24.57
C VAL A 4 -19.89 -20.45 23.18
N ALA A 5 -18.64 -20.43 22.71
CA ALA A 5 -18.30 -20.15 21.31
C ALA A 5 -18.13 -21.48 20.56
N ASN A 6 -19.00 -21.75 19.61
CA ASN A 6 -18.96 -22.95 18.80
C ASN A 6 -17.97 -22.78 17.63
N ARG A 7 -17.36 -23.89 17.20
CA ARG A 7 -16.46 -23.85 16.04
C ARG A 7 -17.23 -23.51 14.77
N CYS A 8 -16.77 -22.49 14.05
CA CYS A 8 -17.29 -22.09 12.76
C CYS A 8 -16.33 -22.53 11.64
N SER A 9 -16.88 -23.13 10.59
CA SER A 9 -16.11 -23.55 9.41
C SER A 9 -16.90 -23.19 8.16
N PHE A 10 -16.82 -21.90 7.77
CA PHE A 10 -17.51 -21.40 6.59
C PHE A 10 -16.67 -21.61 5.33
N ARG A 11 -17.34 -22.00 4.23
CA ARG A 11 -16.78 -22.20 2.89
C ARG A 11 -17.54 -21.37 1.88
N SER A 12 -16.99 -21.25 0.68
CA SER A 12 -17.69 -20.62 -0.44
C SER A 12 -19.07 -21.27 -0.65
N GLY A 13 -20.12 -20.45 -0.67
CA GLY A 13 -21.53 -20.84 -0.76
C GLY A 13 -22.25 -20.95 0.59
N ASP A 14 -21.54 -20.90 1.72
CA ASP A 14 -22.20 -20.84 3.05
C ASP A 14 -22.71 -19.42 3.32
N ILE A 15 -23.65 -19.29 4.25
CA ILE A 15 -24.26 -18.00 4.64
C ILE A 15 -23.91 -17.69 6.10
N ILE A 16 -23.34 -16.52 6.34
CA ILE A 16 -23.07 -16.00 7.70
C ILE A 16 -24.24 -15.10 8.10
N ASP A 17 -24.77 -15.35 9.31
CA ASP A 17 -25.84 -14.57 9.94
C ASP A 17 -27.03 -14.24 9.01
N ARG A 18 -27.39 -15.18 8.13
CA ARG A 18 -28.51 -15.10 7.16
C ARG A 18 -28.41 -13.94 6.15
N ASN A 19 -27.36 -13.13 6.20
CA ASN A 19 -27.22 -11.89 5.43
C ASN A 19 -26.04 -11.88 4.47
N TYR A 20 -25.03 -12.72 4.70
CA TYR A 20 -23.76 -12.64 4.01
C TYR A 20 -23.38 -13.97 3.36
N ASP A 21 -23.44 -14.05 2.03
CA ASP A 21 -22.99 -15.22 1.26
C ASP A 21 -21.45 -15.21 1.19
N VAL A 22 -20.81 -16.27 1.66
CA VAL A 22 -19.34 -16.41 1.62
C VAL A 22 -18.89 -16.69 0.19
N LEU A 23 -18.04 -15.82 -0.35
CA LEU A 23 -17.45 -16.00 -1.68
C LEU A 23 -16.09 -16.69 -1.61
N SER A 24 -15.21 -16.24 -0.71
CA SER A 24 -13.87 -16.80 -0.51
C SER A 24 -13.28 -16.36 0.82
N VAL A 25 -12.15 -16.99 1.20
CA VAL A 25 -11.30 -16.50 2.31
C VAL A 25 -10.32 -15.48 1.75
N LEU A 26 -10.24 -14.29 2.36
CA LEU A 26 -9.25 -13.25 2.04
C LEU A 26 -7.96 -13.43 2.84
N GLY A 27 -8.08 -13.89 4.09
CA GLY A 27 -6.93 -14.14 4.96
C GLY A 27 -7.33 -14.84 6.26
N GLU A 28 -6.36 -15.53 6.85
CA GLU A 28 -6.52 -16.18 8.15
C GLU A 28 -5.33 -15.83 9.04
N GLY A 29 -5.63 -15.34 10.24
CA GLY A 29 -4.67 -15.03 11.29
C GLY A 29 -4.84 -15.90 12.53
N SER A 30 -4.01 -15.64 13.55
CA SER A 30 -4.03 -16.38 14.81
C SER A 30 -5.38 -16.31 15.51
N PHE A 31 -6.10 -15.20 15.43
CA PHE A 31 -7.33 -14.97 16.19
C PHE A 31 -8.57 -14.82 15.32
N GLY A 32 -8.44 -14.78 14.01
CA GLY A 32 -9.58 -14.51 13.15
C GLY A 32 -9.38 -14.96 11.72
N ILE A 33 -10.51 -15.03 11.01
CA ILE A 33 -10.58 -15.30 9.58
C ILE A 33 -11.28 -14.11 8.92
N VAL A 34 -10.77 -13.65 7.79
CA VAL A 34 -11.40 -12.61 6.97
C VAL A 34 -11.97 -13.27 5.71
N PHE A 35 -13.25 -13.12 5.50
CA PHE A 35 -13.98 -13.61 4.35
C PHE A 35 -14.32 -12.47 3.38
N LEU A 36 -14.26 -12.73 2.09
CA LEU A 36 -15.00 -11.96 1.11
C LEU A 36 -16.43 -12.47 1.12
N VAL A 37 -17.38 -11.58 1.36
CA VAL A 37 -18.80 -11.91 1.40
C VAL A 37 -19.60 -11.00 0.49
N GLN A 38 -20.78 -11.48 0.06
CA GLN A 38 -21.76 -10.71 -0.67
C GLN A 38 -22.99 -10.49 0.21
N GLY A 39 -23.41 -9.24 0.36
CA GLY A 39 -24.65 -8.88 1.02
C GLY A 39 -25.87 -9.13 0.17
N ARG A 40 -27.06 -9.00 0.75
CA ARG A 40 -28.35 -9.23 0.04
C ARG A 40 -28.59 -8.29 -1.14
N GLY A 41 -27.98 -7.10 -1.15
CA GLY A 41 -28.04 -6.13 -2.24
C GLY A 41 -27.08 -6.42 -3.40
N GLY A 42 -26.20 -7.44 -3.23
CA GLY A 42 -25.20 -7.81 -4.24
C GLY A 42 -23.84 -7.14 -4.02
N GLU A 43 -23.71 -6.22 -3.06
CA GLU A 43 -22.45 -5.54 -2.73
C GLU A 43 -21.49 -6.49 -2.02
N LYS A 44 -20.19 -6.28 -2.25
CA LYS A 44 -19.13 -7.07 -1.64
C LYS A 44 -18.57 -6.39 -0.41
N TYR A 45 -18.32 -7.19 0.63
CA TYR A 45 -17.76 -6.76 1.91
C TYR A 45 -16.61 -7.67 2.33
N ALA A 46 -15.76 -7.18 3.23
CA ALA A 46 -14.86 -8.01 4.03
C ALA A 46 -15.53 -8.29 5.38
N LEU A 47 -15.64 -9.56 5.76
CA LEU A 47 -16.19 -9.97 7.04
C LEU A 47 -15.09 -10.62 7.87
N LYS A 48 -14.68 -9.97 8.97
CA LYS A 48 -13.68 -10.47 9.91
C LYS A 48 -14.38 -11.20 11.05
N LEU A 49 -14.15 -12.49 11.17
CA LEU A 49 -14.70 -13.37 12.21
C LEU A 49 -13.62 -13.67 13.26
N LEU A 50 -13.89 -13.41 14.52
CA LEU A 50 -13.01 -13.76 15.64
C LEU A 50 -13.20 -15.21 16.04
N LYS A 51 -12.11 -16.02 16.09
CA LYS A 51 -12.13 -17.46 16.41
C LYS A 51 -12.12 -17.69 17.93
N LEU A 52 -13.16 -17.32 18.66
CA LEU A 52 -13.20 -17.51 20.11
C LEU A 52 -13.15 -18.98 20.53
N TRP A 53 -13.56 -19.92 19.66
CA TRP A 53 -13.49 -21.36 19.93
C TRP A 53 -12.04 -21.89 20.05
N GLU A 54 -11.05 -21.17 19.52
CA GLU A 54 -9.62 -21.50 19.64
C GLU A 54 -8.96 -20.77 20.81
N VAL A 55 -9.70 -19.92 21.52
CA VAL A 55 -9.19 -19.02 22.57
C VAL A 55 -9.58 -19.53 23.96
N PRO A 56 -8.62 -19.67 24.90
CA PRO A 56 -8.91 -19.97 26.30
C PRO A 56 -9.90 -18.98 26.92
N SER A 57 -10.82 -19.47 27.77
CA SER A 57 -11.92 -18.69 28.35
C SER A 57 -11.44 -17.42 29.06
N GLU A 58 -10.29 -17.51 29.74
CA GLU A 58 -9.72 -16.45 30.61
C GLU A 58 -9.31 -15.20 29.77
N ILE A 59 -9.00 -15.36 28.49
CA ILE A 59 -8.56 -14.26 27.62
C ILE A 59 -9.63 -13.83 26.60
N ARG A 60 -10.80 -14.48 26.56
CA ARG A 60 -11.87 -14.15 25.60
C ARG A 60 -12.42 -12.73 25.81
N SER A 61 -12.76 -12.36 27.06
CA SER A 61 -13.35 -11.05 27.34
C SER A 61 -12.44 -9.87 26.95
N PRO A 62 -11.15 -9.83 27.29
CA PRO A 62 -10.24 -8.82 26.78
C PRO A 62 -10.14 -8.80 25.24
N LEU A 63 -10.21 -9.97 24.58
CA LEU A 63 -10.10 -10.06 23.14
C LEU A 63 -11.36 -9.52 22.44
N VAL A 64 -12.55 -9.82 22.96
CA VAL A 64 -13.82 -9.25 22.48
C VAL A 64 -13.81 -7.73 22.65
N SER A 65 -13.42 -7.21 23.82
CA SER A 65 -13.36 -5.76 24.05
C SER A 65 -12.42 -5.05 23.06
N ARG A 66 -11.32 -5.69 22.65
CA ARG A 66 -10.43 -5.15 21.60
C ARG A 66 -11.09 -5.17 20.24
N PHE A 67 -11.82 -6.23 19.94
CA PHE A 67 -12.55 -6.38 18.69
C PHE A 67 -13.65 -5.32 18.54
N ASP A 68 -14.36 -5.02 19.63
CA ASP A 68 -15.33 -3.93 19.69
C ASP A 68 -14.66 -2.56 19.50
N MET A 69 -13.48 -2.34 20.12
CA MET A 69 -12.70 -1.11 19.88
C MET A 69 -12.21 -0.98 18.42
N GLU A 70 -11.86 -2.09 17.78
CA GLU A 70 -11.50 -2.11 16.36
C GLU A 70 -12.70 -1.67 15.51
N PHE A 71 -13.88 -2.21 15.77
CA PHE A 71 -15.13 -1.79 15.11
C PHE A 71 -15.38 -0.29 15.27
N GLU A 72 -15.35 0.24 16.51
CA GLU A 72 -15.57 1.66 16.78
C GLU A 72 -14.51 2.57 16.12
N THR A 73 -13.27 2.09 15.98
CA THR A 73 -12.22 2.84 15.30
C THR A 73 -12.45 2.89 13.79
N GLY A 74 -12.90 1.79 13.19
CA GLY A 74 -13.26 1.76 11.78
C GLY A 74 -14.49 2.62 11.44
N ARG A 75 -15.20 3.17 12.42
CA ARG A 75 -16.30 4.13 12.24
C ARG A 75 -15.85 5.59 12.19
N ILE A 76 -14.57 5.88 12.44
CA ILE A 76 -14.02 7.23 12.26
C ILE A 76 -14.23 7.63 10.80
N ASN A 77 -14.81 8.80 10.57
CA ASN A 77 -15.07 9.33 9.23
C ASN A 77 -13.76 9.78 8.58
N SER A 78 -13.13 8.88 7.85
CA SER A 78 -11.90 9.13 7.07
C SER A 78 -11.82 8.20 5.89
N GLN A 79 -11.65 8.73 4.69
CA GLN A 79 -11.44 7.93 3.48
C GLN A 79 -10.15 7.09 3.51
N TYR A 80 -9.21 7.40 4.42
CA TYR A 80 -7.93 6.71 4.60
C TYR A 80 -7.94 5.66 5.71
N LEU A 81 -9.12 5.34 6.24
CA LEU A 81 -9.35 4.22 7.15
C LEU A 81 -10.33 3.24 6.48
N VAL A 82 -10.11 1.94 6.67
CA VAL A 82 -11.08 0.92 6.24
C VAL A 82 -12.33 1.04 7.09
N HIS A 83 -13.47 1.25 6.44
CA HIS A 83 -14.72 1.56 7.14
C HIS A 83 -15.36 0.31 7.73
N SER A 84 -15.68 0.34 9.02
CA SER A 84 -16.49 -0.67 9.70
C SER A 84 -17.98 -0.30 9.55
N LEU A 85 -18.78 -1.23 9.02
CA LEU A 85 -20.18 -1.00 8.66
C LEU A 85 -21.13 -1.54 9.73
N GLU A 86 -20.98 -2.81 10.08
CA GLU A 86 -21.77 -3.45 11.13
C GLU A 86 -20.97 -4.51 11.87
N HIS A 87 -21.46 -4.94 13.01
CA HIS A 87 -20.93 -6.05 13.78
C HIS A 87 -22.05 -6.93 14.32
N GLY A 88 -21.73 -8.18 14.60
CA GLY A 88 -22.70 -9.16 15.12
C GLY A 88 -22.01 -10.38 15.71
N PHE A 89 -22.81 -11.41 15.94
CA PHE A 89 -22.34 -12.68 16.48
C PHE A 89 -22.88 -13.84 15.65
N VAL A 90 -22.03 -14.81 15.36
CA VAL A 90 -22.41 -16.08 14.76
C VAL A 90 -21.84 -17.22 15.59
N GLU A 91 -22.71 -18.14 16.03
CA GLU A 91 -22.33 -19.27 16.89
C GLU A 91 -21.51 -18.84 18.14
N GLY A 92 -21.83 -17.67 18.74
CA GLY A 92 -21.13 -17.10 19.89
C GLY A 92 -19.79 -16.43 19.58
N ASN A 93 -19.41 -16.32 18.30
CA ASN A 93 -18.19 -15.65 17.86
C ASN A 93 -18.53 -14.29 17.25
N PRO A 94 -17.87 -13.19 17.66
CA PRO A 94 -18.14 -11.88 17.09
C PRO A 94 -17.56 -11.75 15.69
N TYR A 95 -18.23 -10.98 14.83
CA TYR A 95 -17.75 -10.61 13.53
C TYR A 95 -17.92 -9.10 13.29
N ILE A 96 -17.06 -8.54 12.41
CA ILE A 96 -17.15 -7.17 11.89
C ILE A 96 -17.28 -7.25 10.37
N VAL A 97 -18.24 -6.52 9.82
CA VAL A 97 -18.38 -6.28 8.39
C VAL A 97 -17.73 -4.94 8.05
N MET A 98 -16.85 -4.96 7.07
CA MET A 98 -16.06 -3.79 6.65
C MET A 98 -16.17 -3.59 5.14
N GLU A 99 -15.85 -2.39 4.67
CA GLU A 99 -15.69 -2.16 3.23
C GLU A 99 -14.66 -3.13 2.65
N TYR A 100 -14.93 -3.61 1.43
CA TYR A 100 -14.01 -4.47 0.71
C TYR A 100 -13.03 -3.64 -0.12
N CYS A 101 -11.74 -3.85 0.07
CA CYS A 101 -10.65 -3.20 -0.67
C CYS A 101 -10.11 -4.17 -1.73
N PRO A 102 -10.55 -4.09 -2.99
CA PRO A 102 -10.23 -5.07 -4.03
C PRO A 102 -8.77 -5.05 -4.48
N GLY A 103 -8.04 -3.96 -4.23
CA GLY A 103 -6.63 -3.84 -4.57
C GLY A 103 -5.71 -4.72 -3.73
N GLY A 104 -6.17 -5.20 -2.57
CA GLY A 104 -5.36 -6.02 -1.66
C GLY A 104 -4.44 -5.21 -0.76
N ASP A 105 -3.48 -5.88 -0.11
CA ASP A 105 -2.57 -5.28 0.84
C ASP A 105 -1.30 -4.73 0.18
N LEU A 106 -0.73 -3.69 0.79
CA LEU A 106 0.45 -2.98 0.29
C LEU A 106 1.69 -3.89 0.24
N TYR A 107 1.78 -4.91 1.09
CA TYR A 107 2.90 -5.86 1.05
C TYR A 107 2.93 -6.62 -0.28
N LYS A 108 1.80 -7.18 -0.70
CA LYS A 108 1.68 -7.87 -1.99
C LYS A 108 1.83 -6.93 -3.17
N LEU A 109 1.25 -5.74 -3.06
CA LEU A 109 1.32 -4.72 -4.12
C LEU A 109 2.74 -4.25 -4.37
N SER A 110 3.53 -4.01 -3.31
CA SER A 110 4.92 -3.56 -3.44
C SER A 110 5.82 -4.55 -4.17
N SER A 111 5.44 -5.84 -4.17
CA SER A 111 6.17 -6.91 -4.88
C SER A 111 5.70 -7.11 -6.33
N SER A 112 4.57 -6.55 -6.73
CA SER A 112 3.88 -6.89 -7.98
C SER A 112 3.71 -5.74 -8.97
N GLN A 113 3.77 -4.49 -8.49
CA GLN A 113 3.53 -3.31 -9.33
C GLN A 113 4.32 -2.08 -8.88
N TYR A 114 4.45 -1.11 -9.78
CA TYR A 114 4.95 0.21 -9.42
C TYR A 114 3.92 0.93 -8.53
N LEU A 115 4.41 1.56 -7.47
CA LEU A 115 3.61 2.35 -6.56
C LEU A 115 4.09 3.81 -6.56
N ASN A 116 3.16 4.75 -6.64
CA ASN A 116 3.46 6.14 -6.37
C ASN A 116 3.71 6.31 -4.86
N MET A 117 4.99 6.36 -4.47
CA MET A 117 5.38 6.40 -3.06
C MET A 117 4.89 7.65 -2.34
N SER A 118 4.75 8.77 -3.04
CA SER A 118 4.20 10.00 -2.46
C SER A 118 2.71 9.85 -2.15
N LYS A 119 1.95 9.19 -3.04
CA LYS A 119 0.55 8.86 -2.78
C LYS A 119 0.41 7.87 -1.62
N VAL A 120 1.18 6.78 -1.64
CA VAL A 120 1.19 5.79 -0.55
C VAL A 120 1.46 6.47 0.80
N ALA A 121 2.55 7.25 0.87
CA ALA A 121 2.92 7.97 2.10
C ALA A 121 1.84 8.92 2.57
N SER A 122 1.28 9.72 1.65
CA SER A 122 0.24 10.71 1.97
C SER A 122 -1.04 10.05 2.49
N CYS A 123 -1.54 9.00 1.82
CA CYS A 123 -2.73 8.28 2.26
C CYS A 123 -2.55 7.69 3.67
N ILE A 124 -1.40 7.05 3.92
CA ILE A 124 -1.07 6.48 5.24
C ILE A 124 -1.03 7.57 6.30
N LEU A 125 -0.35 8.70 6.01
CA LEU A 125 -0.23 9.81 6.95
C LEU A 125 -1.60 10.46 7.23
N TYR A 126 -2.45 10.64 6.24
CA TYR A 126 -3.81 11.15 6.47
C TYR A 126 -4.65 10.19 7.32
N GLY A 127 -4.51 8.87 7.09
CA GLY A 127 -5.14 7.86 7.95
C GLY A 127 -4.65 7.93 9.40
N LEU A 128 -3.33 8.02 9.62
CA LEU A 128 -2.74 8.22 10.94
C LEU A 128 -3.19 9.53 11.59
N LYS A 129 -3.27 10.62 10.82
CA LYS A 129 -3.76 11.90 11.31
C LYS A 129 -5.19 11.76 11.85
N SER A 130 -6.09 11.12 11.09
CA SER A 130 -7.47 10.90 11.53
C SER A 130 -7.55 10.07 12.83
N LEU A 131 -6.69 9.06 13.00
CA LEU A 131 -6.60 8.29 14.24
C LEU A 131 -6.09 9.16 15.41
N HIS A 132 -4.99 9.88 15.20
CA HIS A 132 -4.34 10.68 16.25
C HIS A 132 -5.22 11.84 16.73
N GLU A 133 -5.97 12.49 15.84
CA GLU A 133 -6.95 13.53 16.18
C GLU A 133 -8.09 12.99 17.07
N CYS A 134 -8.43 11.69 16.94
CA CYS A 134 -9.36 10.99 17.81
C CYS A 134 -8.70 10.40 19.07
N GLY A 135 -7.45 10.75 19.38
CA GLY A 135 -6.70 10.23 20.51
C GLY A 135 -6.33 8.75 20.40
N LYS A 136 -6.35 8.19 19.19
CA LYS A 136 -6.04 6.78 18.93
C LYS A 136 -4.67 6.63 18.26
N VAL A 137 -3.99 5.52 18.52
CA VAL A 137 -2.68 5.17 17.93
C VAL A 137 -2.82 3.78 17.30
N HIS A 138 -2.33 3.61 16.08
CA HIS A 138 -2.48 2.36 15.31
C HIS A 138 -1.71 1.18 15.93
N ARG A 139 -0.46 1.39 16.33
CA ARG A 139 0.44 0.46 17.05
C ARG A 139 0.92 -0.78 16.29
N ASP A 140 0.33 -1.13 15.18
CA ASP A 140 0.71 -2.28 14.35
C ASP A 140 0.79 -1.87 12.88
N LEU A 141 1.35 -0.69 12.61
CA LEU A 141 1.49 -0.18 11.25
C LEU A 141 2.56 -0.98 10.51
N LYS A 142 2.15 -1.60 9.40
CA LYS A 142 2.99 -2.41 8.50
C LYS A 142 2.30 -2.54 7.14
N PRO A 143 3.00 -2.92 6.06
CA PRO A 143 2.41 -2.99 4.72
C PRO A 143 1.17 -3.88 4.61
N GLU A 144 1.07 -4.97 5.38
CA GLU A 144 -0.08 -5.86 5.38
C GLU A 144 -1.36 -5.20 5.94
N ASN A 145 -1.21 -4.14 6.75
CA ASN A 145 -2.31 -3.39 7.36
C ASN A 145 -2.65 -2.10 6.59
N VAL A 146 -2.19 -1.99 5.35
CA VAL A 146 -2.51 -0.91 4.41
C VAL A 146 -3.15 -1.52 3.17
N LEU A 147 -4.41 -1.24 2.91
CA LEU A 147 -5.17 -1.83 1.81
C LEU A 147 -5.42 -0.80 0.70
N GLN A 148 -5.38 -1.24 -0.56
CA GLN A 148 -5.76 -0.42 -1.69
C GLN A 148 -7.26 -0.53 -1.97
N LYS A 149 -7.94 0.61 -1.96
CA LYS A 149 -9.36 0.76 -2.28
C LYS A 149 -9.60 0.67 -3.79
N GLN A 150 -10.87 0.59 -4.18
CA GLN A 150 -11.27 0.53 -5.59
C GLN A 150 -10.86 1.78 -6.39
N ASN A 151 -10.83 2.96 -5.76
CA ASN A 151 -10.39 4.21 -6.38
C ASN A 151 -8.86 4.35 -6.47
N GLY A 152 -8.10 3.35 -6.03
CA GLY A 152 -6.63 3.36 -6.03
C GLY A 152 -5.99 4.07 -4.83
N ASP A 153 -6.77 4.61 -3.89
CA ASP A 153 -6.26 5.15 -2.62
C ASP A 153 -5.89 4.04 -1.66
N PHE A 154 -5.10 4.39 -0.64
CA PHE A 154 -4.70 3.48 0.41
C PHE A 154 -5.40 3.83 1.73
N ALA A 155 -5.84 2.81 2.45
CA ALA A 155 -6.50 2.94 3.74
C ALA A 155 -5.90 2.00 4.79
N LEU A 156 -5.84 2.48 6.02
CA LEU A 156 -5.36 1.70 7.17
C LEU A 156 -6.45 0.75 7.65
N THR A 157 -6.04 -0.45 8.06
CA THR A 157 -6.90 -1.48 8.66
C THR A 157 -6.22 -2.13 9.86
N ASP A 158 -6.92 -3.02 10.56
CA ASP A 158 -6.39 -3.76 11.71
C ASP A 158 -5.82 -2.84 12.79
N PHE A 159 -6.65 -1.86 13.20
CA PHE A 159 -6.30 -0.90 14.23
C PHE A 159 -5.93 -1.61 15.52
N GLY A 160 -4.65 -1.81 15.75
CA GLY A 160 -4.10 -2.55 16.86
C GLY A 160 -4.31 -1.88 18.22
N ILE A 161 -5.54 -1.47 18.53
CA ILE A 161 -5.98 -0.74 19.73
C ILE A 161 -5.86 -1.61 20.98
N SER A 162 -4.77 -2.29 21.14
CA SER A 162 -4.61 -3.12 22.34
C SER A 162 -3.78 -2.41 23.38
N GLY A 163 -4.39 -2.23 24.55
CA GLY A 163 -3.65 -2.10 25.78
C GLY A 163 -2.73 -3.30 25.96
N ASP A 164 -1.78 -3.25 26.82
CA ASP A 164 -0.84 -4.26 27.27
C ASP A 164 -0.27 -5.22 26.20
N ARG A 165 0.82 -4.81 25.60
CA ARG A 165 1.57 -5.53 24.58
C ARG A 165 2.22 -6.81 25.10
N ASN A 166 2.54 -6.88 26.39
CA ASN A 166 3.08 -8.09 27.01
C ASN A 166 2.07 -9.23 26.97
N LYS A 167 0.78 -8.94 27.09
CA LYS A 167 -0.30 -9.92 26.87
C LYS A 167 -0.40 -10.35 25.41
N ARG A 168 -0.23 -9.44 24.44
CA ARG A 168 -0.19 -9.80 23.01
C ARG A 168 0.94 -10.76 22.67
N MET A 169 2.13 -10.53 23.21
CA MET A 169 3.27 -11.41 22.97
C MET A 169 3.05 -12.77 23.60
N THR A 170 2.48 -12.83 24.81
CA THR A 170 2.14 -14.08 25.48
C THR A 170 1.01 -14.81 24.76
N GLU A 171 -0.02 -14.09 24.31
CA GLU A 171 -1.16 -14.63 23.55
C GLU A 171 -0.71 -15.14 22.16
N ARG A 172 0.19 -14.43 21.46
CA ARG A 172 0.78 -14.86 20.19
C ARG A 172 1.74 -16.04 20.35
N ASN A 173 2.52 -16.08 21.43
CA ASN A 173 3.43 -17.20 21.71
C ASN A 173 2.67 -18.50 22.05
N ILE A 174 1.44 -18.40 22.55
CA ILE A 174 0.59 -19.56 22.85
C ILE A 174 -0.02 -20.15 21.56
N LEU A 175 -0.27 -19.32 20.53
CA LEU A 175 -1.01 -19.71 19.32
C LEU A 175 -0.23 -19.50 18.00
N GLY A 176 0.95 -18.86 18.00
CA GLY A 176 1.62 -18.36 16.80
C GLY A 176 2.74 -19.25 16.26
N LYS A 177 2.86 -19.30 14.94
CA LYS A 177 4.01 -19.88 14.23
C LYS A 177 5.22 -18.93 14.32
N PRO A 178 6.48 -19.42 14.42
CA PRO A 178 7.68 -18.59 14.59
C PRO A 178 7.85 -17.47 13.56
N THR A 179 7.51 -17.69 12.31
CA THR A 179 7.65 -16.73 11.21
C THR A 179 6.80 -15.45 11.34
N GLN A 180 5.67 -15.50 12.06
CA GLN A 180 4.84 -14.32 12.31
C GLN A 180 5.39 -13.41 13.41
N ILE A 181 6.27 -13.92 14.26
CA ILE A 181 6.85 -13.17 15.39
C ILE A 181 7.83 -12.12 14.85
N PHE A 182 8.70 -12.48 13.91
CA PHE A 182 9.74 -11.59 13.39
C PHE A 182 9.15 -10.38 12.62
N GLY A 183 8.12 -10.59 11.80
CA GLY A 183 7.43 -9.51 11.09
C GLY A 183 6.85 -8.42 12.01
N THR A 184 6.47 -8.78 13.23
CA THR A 184 5.94 -7.80 14.21
C THR A 184 7.05 -6.92 14.80
N TYR A 185 8.27 -7.43 14.97
CA TYR A 185 9.39 -6.66 15.50
C TYR A 185 10.01 -5.70 14.46
N ALA A 186 9.83 -5.98 13.18
CA ALA A 186 10.43 -5.19 12.11
C ALA A 186 10.10 -3.70 12.18
N TYR A 187 8.84 -3.38 12.49
CA TYR A 187 8.33 -2.00 12.51
C TYR A 187 8.24 -1.40 13.91
N MET A 188 8.69 -2.14 14.93
CA MET A 188 8.52 -1.78 16.33
C MET A 188 9.53 -0.72 16.79
N PRO A 189 9.07 0.42 17.36
CA PRO A 189 10.00 1.43 17.87
C PRO A 189 10.73 0.99 19.15
N PRO A 190 11.92 1.55 19.41
CA PRO A 190 12.78 1.16 20.53
C PRO A 190 12.10 1.23 21.91
N GLU A 191 11.25 2.23 22.14
CA GLU A 191 10.53 2.41 23.41
C GLU A 191 9.54 1.29 23.69
N GLN A 192 9.10 0.59 22.66
CA GLN A 192 8.15 -0.53 22.81
C GLN A 192 8.82 -1.90 22.93
N VAL A 193 10.11 -2.01 22.66
CA VAL A 193 10.85 -3.28 22.77
C VAL A 193 11.16 -3.62 24.22
N ASN A 194 11.32 -2.63 25.11
CA ASN A 194 11.70 -2.86 26.50
C ASN A 194 10.47 -2.96 27.41
N PRO A 195 10.12 -4.14 27.96
CA PRO A 195 8.94 -4.33 28.79
C PRO A 195 9.03 -3.67 30.18
N LYS A 196 10.20 -3.21 30.61
CA LYS A 196 10.43 -2.62 31.94
C LYS A 196 10.13 -1.12 32.01
N ARG A 197 9.99 -0.43 30.88
CA ARG A 197 9.48 0.94 30.83
C ARG A 197 8.00 0.88 30.56
N GLU A 198 7.20 1.61 31.32
CA GLU A 198 5.82 1.90 30.93
C GLU A 198 5.86 2.46 29.52
N ALA A 199 5.50 1.60 28.55
CA ALA A 199 5.59 1.97 27.16
C ALA A 199 4.51 3.00 26.88
N THR A 200 4.88 4.26 26.94
CA THR A 200 4.00 5.37 26.56
C THR A 200 3.68 5.21 25.09
N VAL A 201 2.42 4.93 24.81
CA VAL A 201 1.94 4.80 23.44
C VAL A 201 1.54 6.17 22.96
N LEU A 202 2.35 6.73 22.09
CA LEU A 202 2.22 8.08 21.56
C LEU A 202 2.04 8.03 20.02
N PRO A 203 1.53 9.08 19.42
CA PRO A 203 1.55 9.26 17.95
C PRO A 203 2.92 9.01 17.32
N THR A 204 4.00 9.37 18.02
CA THR A 204 5.39 9.13 17.60
C THR A 204 5.75 7.65 17.42
N THR A 205 4.99 6.72 18.03
CA THR A 205 5.10 5.28 17.82
C THR A 205 4.76 4.89 16.38
N ASP A 206 3.63 5.37 15.87
CA ASP A 206 3.19 5.11 14.49
C ASP A 206 4.12 5.79 13.48
N ILE A 207 4.64 6.98 13.82
CA ILE A 207 5.59 7.71 12.98
C ILE A 207 6.89 6.92 12.78
N PHE A 208 7.39 6.24 13.81
CA PHE A 208 8.56 5.36 13.65
C PHE A 208 8.23 4.17 12.73
N SER A 209 7.12 3.49 12.98
CA SER A 209 6.67 2.35 12.16
C SER A 209 6.46 2.76 10.70
N PHE A 210 5.91 3.96 10.47
CA PHE A 210 5.78 4.57 9.15
C PHE A 210 7.15 4.76 8.48
N GLY A 211 8.14 5.30 9.21
CA GLY A 211 9.50 5.49 8.70
C GLY A 211 10.16 4.18 8.28
N VAL A 212 10.03 3.12 9.10
CA VAL A 212 10.53 1.77 8.75
C VAL A 212 9.85 1.23 7.50
N MET A 213 8.52 1.36 7.43
CA MET A 213 7.74 0.89 6.29
C MET A 213 8.12 1.64 5.00
N MET A 214 8.22 2.97 5.06
CA MET A 214 8.62 3.76 3.88
C MET A 214 10.04 3.44 3.42
N TYR A 215 10.98 3.26 4.36
CA TYR A 215 12.33 2.82 4.01
C TYR A 215 12.30 1.47 3.27
N GLN A 216 11.57 0.50 3.80
CA GLN A 216 11.45 -0.82 3.18
C GLN A 216 10.79 -0.76 1.79
N LEU A 217 9.74 0.02 1.62
CA LEU A 217 9.07 0.18 0.32
C LEU A 217 9.99 0.83 -0.74
N LEU A 218 10.88 1.74 -0.31
CA LEU A 218 11.82 2.43 -1.19
C LEU A 218 13.04 1.56 -1.54
N THR A 219 13.54 0.77 -0.59
CA THR A 219 14.83 0.07 -0.71
C THR A 219 14.68 -1.45 -0.87
N CYS A 220 13.49 -2.02 -0.66
CA CYS A 220 13.21 -3.44 -0.55
C CYS A 220 13.92 -4.14 0.63
N GLU A 221 14.54 -3.38 1.54
CA GLU A 221 15.25 -3.89 2.72
C GLU A 221 14.78 -3.20 4.00
N LEU A 222 14.95 -3.84 5.14
CA LEU A 222 14.70 -3.23 6.44
C LEU A 222 15.85 -2.28 6.85
N PRO A 223 15.57 -1.15 7.52
CA PRO A 223 16.59 -0.13 7.78
C PRO A 223 17.72 -0.59 8.71
N PHE A 224 17.42 -1.48 9.66
CA PHE A 224 18.35 -1.86 10.73
C PHE A 224 19.07 -3.20 10.47
N GLY A 225 18.97 -3.73 9.24
CA GLY A 225 19.57 -4.98 8.81
C GLY A 225 18.53 -6.09 8.58
N GLU A 226 18.99 -7.28 8.27
CA GLU A 226 18.13 -8.44 8.03
C GLU A 226 17.45 -8.91 9.31
N LEU A 227 16.23 -9.45 9.18
CA LEU A 227 15.44 -10.01 10.27
C LEU A 227 14.80 -11.35 9.83
N ASN A 228 15.65 -12.37 9.65
CA ASN A 228 15.26 -13.64 9.08
C ASN A 228 15.10 -14.75 10.14
N ASP A 229 15.77 -14.62 11.30
CA ASP A 229 15.79 -15.63 12.37
C ASP A 229 15.95 -14.98 13.76
N GLU A 230 15.96 -15.81 14.81
CA GLU A 230 16.18 -15.34 16.19
C GLU A 230 17.55 -14.68 16.41
N ARG A 231 18.57 -15.06 15.64
CA ARG A 231 19.93 -14.53 15.79
C ARG A 231 20.03 -13.11 15.24
N SER A 232 19.27 -12.79 14.20
CA SER A 232 19.20 -11.47 13.59
C SER A 232 18.37 -10.47 14.42
N LEU A 233 17.48 -10.95 15.31
CA LEU A 233 16.58 -10.09 16.09
C LEU A 233 17.34 -9.15 17.04
N ILE A 234 18.31 -9.65 17.81
CA ILE A 234 19.05 -8.85 18.80
C ILE A 234 19.89 -7.76 18.11
N PRO A 235 20.68 -8.03 17.06
CA PRO A 235 21.37 -7.02 16.28
C PRO A 235 20.41 -6.00 15.67
N TYR A 236 19.30 -6.41 15.08
CA TYR A 236 18.29 -5.52 14.51
C TYR A 236 17.75 -4.53 15.53
N LEU A 237 17.28 -5.02 16.68
CA LEU A 237 16.77 -4.19 17.77
C LEU A 237 17.85 -3.27 18.39
N LYS A 238 19.09 -3.71 18.43
CA LYS A 238 20.23 -2.88 18.86
C LYS A 238 20.44 -1.72 17.91
N ASN A 239 20.51 -1.98 16.61
CA ASN A 239 20.67 -0.95 15.58
C ASN A 239 19.53 0.07 15.63
N GLY A 240 18.29 -0.36 15.83
CA GLY A 240 17.14 0.52 16.00
C GLY A 240 17.27 1.45 17.22
N ARG A 241 17.76 0.93 18.34
CA ARG A 241 18.02 1.73 19.57
C ARG A 241 19.17 2.72 19.44
N GLU A 242 20.16 2.40 18.62
CA GLU A 242 21.33 3.25 18.37
C GLU A 242 21.12 4.22 17.20
N GLY A 243 20.02 4.08 16.44
CA GLY A 243 19.76 4.87 15.22
C GLY A 243 20.68 4.51 14.06
N ASN A 244 21.23 3.30 14.07
CA ASN A 244 22.13 2.76 13.05
C ASN A 244 21.33 2.14 11.91
N TRP A 245 20.87 2.95 10.96
CA TRP A 245 20.19 2.49 9.76
C TRP A 245 21.01 2.74 8.48
N ASN A 246 20.77 1.99 7.44
CA ASN A 246 21.58 2.03 6.19
C ASN A 246 21.21 3.24 5.32
N ARG A 247 21.80 4.42 5.60
CA ARG A 247 21.60 5.66 4.84
C ARG A 247 22.14 5.58 3.42
N GLN A 248 23.20 4.79 3.22
CA GLN A 248 23.84 4.67 1.92
C GLN A 248 22.92 3.95 0.93
N LEU A 249 22.24 2.90 1.38
CA LEU A 249 21.29 2.17 0.54
C LEU A 249 20.14 3.09 0.09
N LEU A 250 19.54 3.86 1.02
CA LEU A 250 18.49 4.82 0.65
C LEU A 250 19.00 5.84 -0.38
N SER A 251 20.22 6.33 -0.23
CA SER A 251 20.80 7.29 -1.17
C SER A 251 21.13 6.69 -2.54
N SER A 252 21.23 5.37 -2.64
CA SER A 252 21.56 4.65 -3.89
C SER A 252 20.34 4.27 -4.72
N VAL A 253 19.13 4.25 -4.11
CA VAL A 253 17.91 3.99 -4.86
C VAL A 253 17.40 5.26 -5.53
N PRO A 254 16.69 5.14 -6.66
CA PRO A 254 16.13 6.28 -7.35
C PRO A 254 15.27 7.15 -6.43
N ASN A 255 15.47 8.46 -6.49
CA ASN A 255 14.79 9.47 -5.64
C ASN A 255 14.96 9.26 -4.13
N GLY A 256 15.77 8.29 -3.68
CA GLY A 256 15.93 7.99 -2.26
C GLY A 256 16.44 9.18 -1.43
N ARG A 257 17.20 10.09 -2.05
CA ARG A 257 17.66 11.31 -1.39
C ARG A 257 16.53 12.27 -1.01
N ASP A 258 15.46 12.32 -1.81
CA ASP A 258 14.32 13.18 -1.54
C ASP A 258 13.57 12.73 -0.28
N TRP A 259 13.63 11.43 0.04
CA TRP A 259 13.02 10.82 1.23
C TRP A 259 13.93 10.88 2.48
N GLN A 260 15.18 11.29 2.34
CA GLN A 260 16.16 11.20 3.43
C GLN A 260 15.71 11.96 4.68
N ASN A 261 15.22 13.19 4.53
CA ASN A 261 14.77 14.01 5.67
C ASN A 261 13.58 13.38 6.39
N LEU A 262 12.64 12.80 5.64
CA LEU A 262 11.48 12.10 6.19
C LEU A 262 11.94 10.89 7.00
N ILE A 263 12.73 10.01 6.39
CA ILE A 263 13.20 8.76 7.02
C ILE A 263 14.06 9.09 8.25
N GLU A 264 14.99 10.03 8.15
CA GLU A 264 15.85 10.47 9.27
C GLU A 264 15.01 10.95 10.45
N GLY A 265 14.00 11.81 10.21
CA GLY A 265 13.14 12.35 11.26
C GLY A 265 12.20 11.31 11.88
N CYS A 266 11.74 10.31 11.09
CA CYS A 266 10.90 9.22 11.58
C CYS A 266 11.68 8.18 12.38
N LEU A 267 12.93 7.85 12.00
CA LEU A 267 13.73 6.79 12.61
C LEU A 267 14.57 7.25 13.81
N ARG A 268 14.36 8.46 14.36
CA ARG A 268 15.03 8.90 15.60
C ARG A 268 14.72 7.91 16.73
N PRO A 269 15.75 7.36 17.41
CA PRO A 269 15.57 6.38 18.49
C PRO A 269 14.81 6.95 19.67
N ASP A 270 15.13 8.18 20.09
CA ASP A 270 14.38 8.88 21.12
C ASP A 270 13.10 9.47 20.50
N PHE A 271 11.96 9.13 21.07
CA PHE A 271 10.67 9.59 20.58
C PHE A 271 10.47 11.10 20.79
N HIS A 272 11.22 11.77 21.68
CA HIS A 272 11.19 13.23 21.84
C HIS A 272 11.89 13.97 20.69
N ASP A 273 12.91 13.34 20.06
CA ASP A 273 13.66 13.91 18.93
C ASP A 273 12.99 13.59 17.58
N ARG A 274 11.98 12.71 17.58
CA ARG A 274 11.22 12.29 16.41
C ARG A 274 10.21 13.36 16.02
N PHE A 275 9.65 13.32 14.80
CA PHE A 275 8.47 14.13 14.49
C PHE A 275 7.36 13.89 15.51
N GLN A 276 6.80 14.97 16.09
CA GLN A 276 5.83 14.86 17.19
C GLN A 276 4.40 14.65 16.71
N ASN A 277 4.11 14.95 15.45
CA ASN A 277 2.79 14.81 14.85
C ASN A 277 2.91 14.54 13.35
N VAL A 278 1.82 14.06 12.78
CA VAL A 278 1.72 13.72 11.35
C VAL A 278 1.91 14.94 10.46
N ASP A 279 1.43 16.13 10.85
CA ASP A 279 1.58 17.34 10.04
C ASP A 279 3.05 17.73 9.82
N SER A 280 3.90 17.42 10.77
CA SER A 280 5.34 17.63 10.64
C SER A 280 5.98 16.66 9.64
N VAL A 281 5.49 15.42 9.57
CA VAL A 281 5.94 14.42 8.59
C VAL A 281 5.44 14.79 7.19
N LEU A 282 4.17 15.17 7.04
CA LEU A 282 3.56 15.55 5.77
C LEU A 282 4.34 16.65 5.04
N LYS A 283 4.93 17.61 5.78
CA LYS A 283 5.76 18.67 5.21
C LYS A 283 7.06 18.17 4.55
N THR A 284 7.48 16.96 4.85
CA THR A 284 8.71 16.35 4.33
C THR A 284 8.45 15.30 3.24
N VAL A 285 7.19 14.99 2.94
CA VAL A 285 6.83 14.06 1.87
C VAL A 285 7.17 14.71 0.52
N PRO A 286 8.03 14.07 -0.30
CA PRO A 286 8.30 14.55 -1.65
C PRO A 286 7.01 14.56 -2.48
N HIS A 287 6.72 15.68 -3.14
CA HIS A 287 5.52 15.81 -3.99
C HIS A 287 4.24 15.35 -3.28
N LEU A 288 3.96 15.97 -2.12
CA LEU A 288 2.82 15.62 -1.28
C LEU A 288 1.53 15.52 -2.10
N TYR A 289 0.96 14.33 -2.10
CA TYR A 289 -0.37 14.09 -2.63
C TYR A 289 -1.41 14.79 -1.74
N LYS A 290 -2.21 15.67 -2.34
CA LYS A 290 -3.31 16.34 -1.65
C LYS A 290 -4.61 15.70 -2.11
N PRO A 291 -5.46 15.24 -1.17
CA PRO A 291 -6.78 14.75 -1.55
C PRO A 291 -7.57 15.87 -2.21
N ILE A 292 -8.29 15.53 -3.25
CA ILE A 292 -9.34 16.42 -3.75
C ILE A 292 -10.45 16.37 -2.71
N VAL A 293 -10.59 17.44 -1.93
CA VAL A 293 -11.78 17.62 -1.12
C VAL A 293 -12.90 17.87 -2.11
N GLU A 294 -13.82 16.92 -2.26
CA GLU A 294 -15.09 17.19 -2.93
C GLU A 294 -15.85 18.22 -2.06
N GLU A 295 -15.53 19.50 -2.22
CA GLU A 295 -16.45 20.57 -1.84
C GLU A 295 -17.65 20.41 -2.77
N HIS A 296 -18.80 20.10 -2.19
CA HIS A 296 -20.08 20.18 -2.88
C HIS A 296 -20.33 21.62 -3.31
N PHE A 297 -19.68 22.05 -4.38
CA PHE A 297 -20.11 23.20 -5.14
C PHE A 297 -21.23 22.74 -6.09
N ASN A 298 -22.47 22.94 -5.63
CA ASN A 298 -23.59 23.14 -6.52
C ASN A 298 -23.33 24.44 -7.28
N ASP A 299 -22.65 24.38 -8.39
CA ASP A 299 -22.79 25.35 -9.46
C ASP A 299 -22.31 24.73 -10.78
N GLY A 300 -23.19 24.83 -11.77
CA GLY A 300 -23.08 24.18 -13.06
C GLY A 300 -21.86 24.61 -13.87
N PHE A 301 -20.78 23.90 -13.72
CA PHE A 301 -19.73 23.84 -14.73
C PHE A 301 -19.83 22.49 -15.45
N GLN A 302 -20.13 22.55 -16.73
CA GLN A 302 -19.94 21.43 -17.66
C GLN A 302 -18.53 20.92 -17.48
N LYS A 303 -18.39 19.63 -17.09
CA LYS A 303 -17.16 18.87 -17.24
C LYS A 303 -16.78 18.94 -18.71
N ASP A 304 -15.71 19.67 -19.04
CA ASP A 304 -15.07 19.52 -20.32
C ASP A 304 -14.71 18.03 -20.47
N ILE A 305 -15.21 17.45 -21.54
CA ILE A 305 -14.95 16.04 -21.89
C ILE A 305 -13.42 15.96 -22.03
N ILE A 306 -12.76 15.18 -21.16
CA ILE A 306 -11.35 14.87 -21.29
C ILE A 306 -11.24 14.15 -22.64
N ASN A 307 -10.69 14.84 -23.64
CA ASN A 307 -10.38 14.23 -24.94
C ASN A 307 -9.34 13.14 -24.68
N GLY A 308 -9.61 11.91 -25.08
CA GLY A 308 -8.70 10.80 -24.93
C GLY A 308 -7.33 11.11 -25.58
N LEU A 309 -6.24 10.52 -25.03
CA LEU A 309 -4.92 10.65 -25.63
C LEU A 309 -4.56 9.42 -26.46
N LEU A 310 -3.87 9.67 -27.56
CA LEU A 310 -3.26 8.63 -28.39
C LEU A 310 -1.78 8.91 -28.64
N LEU A 311 -1.02 7.86 -28.84
CA LEU A 311 0.37 7.92 -29.32
C LEU A 311 0.40 7.53 -30.79
N ARG A 312 0.91 8.41 -31.66
CA ARG A 312 1.16 8.13 -33.06
C ARG A 312 2.66 7.95 -33.29
N VAL A 313 3.07 6.85 -33.88
CA VAL A 313 4.47 6.61 -34.25
C VAL A 313 4.87 7.52 -35.40
N MET A 314 5.82 8.43 -35.14
CA MET A 314 6.36 9.39 -36.11
C MET A 314 7.69 8.97 -36.66
N GLN A 315 8.41 8.07 -35.99
CA GLN A 315 9.71 7.53 -36.42
C GLN A 315 9.87 6.13 -35.84
N GLY A 316 10.46 5.21 -36.60
CA GLY A 316 10.67 3.80 -36.23
C GLY A 316 10.00 2.84 -37.19
N ASP A 317 10.19 1.52 -36.98
CA ASP A 317 9.72 0.47 -37.92
C ASP A 317 8.18 0.35 -37.95
N ASP A 318 7.48 0.81 -36.92
CA ASP A 318 6.01 0.88 -36.86
C ASP A 318 5.46 2.27 -37.27
N TYR A 319 6.13 3.01 -38.17
CA TYR A 319 5.71 4.35 -38.61
C TYR A 319 4.22 4.40 -38.98
N GLY A 320 3.50 5.39 -38.41
CA GLY A 320 2.07 5.61 -38.64
C GLY A 320 1.15 4.80 -37.73
N ALA A 321 1.65 3.84 -36.94
CA ALA A 321 0.86 3.14 -35.97
C ALA A 321 0.28 4.09 -34.90
N VAL A 322 -0.93 3.78 -34.40
CA VAL A 322 -1.68 4.59 -33.45
C VAL A 322 -2.11 3.73 -32.27
N TYR A 323 -1.81 4.19 -31.06
CA TYR A 323 -2.19 3.55 -29.81
C TYR A 323 -3.08 4.50 -29.02
N ARG A 324 -4.37 4.20 -28.92
CA ARG A 324 -5.32 4.96 -28.09
C ARG A 324 -5.19 4.51 -26.65
N LEU A 325 -4.64 5.37 -25.79
CA LEU A 325 -4.28 5.01 -24.42
C LEU A 325 -5.51 4.65 -23.60
N ASP A 326 -6.56 5.43 -23.69
CA ASP A 326 -7.80 5.22 -22.95
C ASP A 326 -8.51 3.92 -23.34
N ASP A 327 -8.50 3.55 -24.64
CA ASP A 327 -9.05 2.29 -25.09
C ASP A 327 -8.28 1.08 -24.50
N ILE A 328 -6.95 1.18 -24.40
CA ILE A 328 -6.12 0.12 -23.83
C ILE A 328 -6.38 -0.01 -22.34
N VAL A 329 -6.49 1.12 -21.60
CA VAL A 329 -6.83 1.15 -20.17
C VAL A 329 -8.19 0.52 -19.92
N ASN A 330 -9.23 0.92 -20.67
CA ASN A 330 -10.58 0.41 -20.52
C ASN A 330 -10.65 -1.10 -20.75
N ASN A 331 -9.95 -1.61 -21.78
CA ASN A 331 -9.88 -3.04 -22.07
C ASN A 331 -9.15 -3.83 -20.98
N LYS A 332 -8.11 -3.24 -20.39
CA LYS A 332 -7.25 -3.89 -19.39
C LYS A 332 -7.78 -3.71 -17.95
N ARG A 333 -8.65 -2.74 -17.74
CA ARG A 333 -9.11 -2.30 -16.40
C ARG A 333 -7.95 -1.94 -15.47
N ASN A 334 -6.90 -1.34 -16.02
CA ASN A 334 -5.70 -0.91 -15.30
C ASN A 334 -5.20 0.41 -15.88
N SER A 335 -4.99 1.41 -15.03
CA SER A 335 -4.50 2.74 -15.38
C SER A 335 -3.03 2.78 -15.83
N ILE A 336 -2.30 1.69 -15.65
CA ILE A 336 -0.87 1.59 -15.95
C ILE A 336 -0.67 0.78 -17.23
N LEU A 337 -0.03 1.40 -18.22
CA LEU A 337 0.35 0.79 -19.49
C LEU A 337 1.87 0.64 -19.59
N THR A 338 2.30 -0.48 -20.13
CA THR A 338 3.72 -0.78 -20.37
C THR A 338 4.07 -0.60 -21.83
N LEU A 339 5.20 0.06 -22.11
CA LEU A 339 5.75 0.22 -23.45
C LEU A 339 7.14 -0.38 -23.50
N GLY A 340 7.43 -1.17 -24.54
CA GLY A 340 8.75 -1.75 -24.73
C GLY A 340 8.88 -2.52 -26.04
N ARG A 341 10.09 -3.03 -26.29
CA ARG A 341 10.39 -3.76 -27.53
C ARG A 341 9.59 -5.05 -27.62
N MET A 342 9.07 -5.35 -28.80
CA MET A 342 8.41 -6.60 -29.12
C MET A 342 9.41 -7.76 -29.05
N VAL A 343 9.18 -8.72 -28.17
CA VAL A 343 9.97 -9.96 -28.05
C VAL A 343 9.07 -11.15 -27.75
N SER A 344 9.45 -12.32 -28.24
CA SER A 344 8.72 -13.56 -27.97
C SER A 344 8.68 -13.84 -26.46
N GLY A 345 7.50 -14.12 -25.94
CA GLY A 345 7.29 -14.46 -24.52
C GLY A 345 7.12 -13.28 -23.56
N LEU A 346 7.28 -12.03 -24.02
CA LEU A 346 7.00 -10.82 -23.23
C LEU A 346 5.92 -9.97 -23.92
N ARG A 347 4.86 -9.59 -23.18
CA ARG A 347 3.80 -8.73 -23.71
C ARG A 347 3.85 -7.38 -22.99
N ASN A 348 4.23 -6.33 -23.73
CA ASN A 348 3.92 -4.95 -23.36
C ASN A 348 2.54 -4.57 -23.91
N ASP A 349 1.88 -3.60 -23.29
CA ASP A 349 0.60 -3.07 -23.78
C ASP A 349 0.80 -2.31 -25.09
N ILE A 350 1.93 -1.61 -25.20
CA ILE A 350 2.41 -0.97 -26.41
C ILE A 350 3.74 -1.62 -26.77
N SER A 351 3.73 -2.46 -27.80
CA SER A 351 4.91 -3.19 -28.25
C SER A 351 5.50 -2.52 -29.51
N VAL A 352 6.77 -2.13 -29.44
CA VAL A 352 7.52 -1.48 -30.51
C VAL A 352 8.37 -2.51 -31.25
N ARG A 353 8.29 -2.53 -32.60
CA ARG A 353 9.18 -3.33 -33.44
C ARG A 353 10.51 -2.60 -33.62
N GLU A 354 11.59 -3.36 -33.65
CA GLU A 354 12.92 -2.93 -34.03
C GLU A 354 13.57 -4.07 -34.84
N GLU A 355 13.61 -3.91 -36.16
CA GLU A 355 14.17 -4.91 -37.08
C GLU A 355 15.69 -4.73 -37.28
N HIS A 356 16.18 -3.48 -37.16
CA HIS A 356 17.57 -3.13 -37.48
C HIS A 356 18.34 -2.54 -36.29
N SER A 357 17.69 -2.30 -35.16
CA SER A 357 18.27 -1.74 -33.94
C SER A 357 17.82 -2.49 -32.71
N CYS A 358 18.40 -2.18 -31.56
CA CYS A 358 18.01 -2.74 -30.24
C CYS A 358 18.06 -1.65 -29.16
N TYR A 359 17.69 -0.43 -29.50
CA TYR A 359 17.76 0.71 -28.60
C TYR A 359 16.54 0.83 -27.66
N VAL A 360 15.40 0.23 -28.04
CA VAL A 360 14.24 0.12 -27.14
C VAL A 360 14.43 -1.07 -26.22
N SER A 361 14.44 -0.85 -24.92
CA SER A 361 14.52 -1.92 -23.92
C SER A 361 13.27 -2.81 -24.00
N ARG A 362 13.41 -4.10 -23.64
CA ARG A 362 12.27 -5.05 -23.58
C ARG A 362 11.15 -4.54 -22.69
N LYS A 363 11.51 -3.92 -21.57
CA LYS A 363 10.66 -3.15 -20.66
C LYS A 363 11.23 -1.74 -20.63
N HIS A 364 10.64 -0.79 -21.39
CA HIS A 364 11.28 0.51 -21.61
C HIS A 364 10.70 1.60 -20.72
N CYS A 365 9.42 1.87 -20.82
CA CYS A 365 8.77 2.89 -20.01
C CYS A 365 7.35 2.48 -19.60
N THR A 366 6.79 3.25 -18.70
CA THR A 366 5.43 3.08 -18.16
C THR A 366 4.66 4.37 -18.40
N LEU A 367 3.40 4.25 -18.87
CA LEU A 367 2.43 5.34 -18.95
C LEU A 367 1.32 5.06 -17.93
N GLU A 368 0.97 6.04 -17.13
CA GLU A 368 -0.07 5.93 -16.11
C GLU A 368 -1.09 7.05 -16.29
N LEU A 369 -2.37 6.69 -16.37
CA LEU A 369 -3.44 7.66 -16.24
C LEU A 369 -3.64 7.97 -14.76
N ASP A 370 -3.25 9.15 -14.37
CA ASP A 370 -3.53 9.68 -13.04
C ASP A 370 -4.97 10.23 -13.04
N TYR A 371 -5.90 9.45 -12.51
CA TYR A 371 -7.32 9.81 -12.48
C TYR A 371 -7.64 11.04 -11.63
N GLU A 372 -6.71 11.48 -10.79
CA GLU A 372 -6.94 12.58 -9.86
C GLU A 372 -6.70 13.93 -10.51
N ILE A 373 -5.64 14.01 -11.29
CA ILE A 373 -5.36 15.20 -12.08
C ILE A 373 -5.94 15.09 -13.49
N GLY A 374 -6.46 13.90 -13.87
CA GLY A 374 -6.97 13.62 -15.20
C GLY A 374 -5.90 13.66 -16.30
N GLU A 375 -4.63 13.49 -15.94
CA GLU A 375 -3.48 13.63 -16.84
C GLU A 375 -2.72 12.32 -16.99
N TRP A 376 -2.09 12.14 -18.15
CA TRP A 376 -1.20 11.02 -18.39
C TRP A 376 0.23 11.35 -17.97
N VAL A 377 0.85 10.44 -17.20
CA VAL A 377 2.24 10.54 -16.73
C VAL A 377 3.07 9.43 -17.37
N ILE A 378 4.21 9.78 -17.98
CA ILE A 378 5.19 8.81 -18.46
C ILE A 378 6.38 8.72 -17.50
N ARG A 379 6.90 7.50 -17.28
CA ARG A 379 8.09 7.23 -16.45
C ARG A 379 9.07 6.35 -17.19
N ASP A 380 10.37 6.61 -17.05
CA ASP A 380 11.38 5.71 -17.56
C ASP A 380 11.44 4.42 -16.77
N GLY A 381 11.51 3.28 -17.46
CA GLY A 381 11.58 1.95 -16.84
C GLY A 381 10.24 1.30 -16.58
N GLN A 382 10.32 0.09 -16.06
CA GLN A 382 9.19 -0.75 -15.65
C GLN A 382 9.56 -1.59 -14.43
N PHE A 383 8.54 -2.10 -13.75
CA PHE A 383 8.71 -3.04 -12.66
C PHE A 383 9.12 -4.42 -13.21
N ASP A 384 10.21 -4.97 -12.69
CA ASP A 384 10.71 -6.30 -13.06
C ASP A 384 10.54 -7.29 -11.92
N ASN A 385 9.63 -8.25 -12.10
CA ASN A 385 9.38 -9.35 -11.17
C ASN A 385 10.44 -10.46 -11.31
N GLY A 386 11.72 -10.09 -11.22
CA GLY A 386 12.84 -11.01 -11.32
C GLY A 386 12.81 -12.12 -10.26
N THR A 387 13.63 -13.16 -10.44
CA THR A 387 13.64 -14.39 -9.64
C THR A 387 14.06 -14.20 -8.17
N ILE A 388 14.62 -13.07 -7.76
CA ILE A 388 15.18 -12.84 -6.42
C ILE A 388 14.48 -11.70 -5.68
N ALA A 389 14.12 -10.61 -6.35
CA ALA A 389 13.32 -9.51 -5.80
C ALA A 389 12.69 -8.71 -6.94
N ALA A 390 11.42 -8.32 -6.76
CA ALA A 390 10.77 -7.40 -7.68
C ALA A 390 11.33 -5.99 -7.48
N CYS A 391 11.83 -5.34 -8.54
CA CYS A 391 12.40 -4.00 -8.47
C CYS A 391 12.09 -3.20 -9.73
N TRP A 392 12.08 -1.87 -9.59
CA TRP A 392 12.02 -0.98 -10.75
C TRP A 392 13.34 -1.02 -11.52
N LYS A 393 13.25 -1.18 -12.82
CA LYS A 393 14.41 -1.12 -13.72
C LYS A 393 14.22 -0.04 -14.75
N ASN A 394 15.16 0.89 -14.81
CA ASN A 394 15.21 1.90 -15.87
C ASN A 394 15.48 1.25 -17.23
N SER A 395 15.08 1.95 -18.28
CA SER A 395 15.50 1.59 -19.63
C SER A 395 17.04 1.76 -19.80
N THR A 396 17.59 1.13 -20.82
CA THR A 396 19.04 1.24 -21.10
C THR A 396 19.42 2.58 -21.68
N ASN A 397 18.54 3.16 -22.49
CA ASN A 397 18.84 4.38 -23.27
C ASN A 397 17.98 5.59 -22.86
N GLY A 398 17.21 5.48 -21.77
CA GLY A 398 16.36 6.55 -21.28
C GLY A 398 15.09 6.76 -22.11
N THR A 399 14.11 7.37 -21.48
CA THR A 399 12.87 7.88 -22.10
C THR A 399 12.94 9.40 -22.13
N TYR A 400 12.52 10.03 -23.20
CA TYR A 400 12.57 11.49 -23.34
C TYR A 400 11.21 12.04 -23.76
N VAL A 401 10.83 13.19 -23.18
CA VAL A 401 9.70 14.00 -23.62
C VAL A 401 10.23 15.37 -24.07
N ASN A 402 9.98 15.74 -25.31
CA ASN A 402 10.48 17.00 -25.91
C ASN A 402 12.00 17.18 -25.70
N SER A 403 12.78 16.09 -25.84
CA SER A 403 14.23 16.05 -25.64
C SER A 403 14.71 16.19 -24.18
N THR A 404 13.81 16.24 -23.20
CA THR A 404 14.14 16.21 -21.77
C THR A 404 14.01 14.78 -21.26
N GLU A 405 15.05 14.29 -20.57
CA GLU A 405 15.05 12.95 -20.01
C GLU A 405 14.00 12.81 -18.90
N VAL A 406 13.25 11.71 -18.95
CA VAL A 406 12.20 11.39 -17.98
C VAL A 406 12.77 10.47 -16.92
N GLY A 407 12.69 10.90 -15.67
CA GLY A 407 13.05 10.06 -14.53
C GLY A 407 11.90 9.13 -14.08
N GLN A 408 12.12 8.43 -12.99
CA GLN A 408 11.11 7.55 -12.38
C GLN A 408 9.94 8.31 -11.73
N ILE A 409 10.14 9.58 -11.35
CA ILE A 409 9.05 10.45 -10.86
C ILE A 409 8.00 10.63 -11.95
N GLY A 410 8.45 10.64 -13.21
CA GLY A 410 7.60 10.81 -14.38
C GLY A 410 7.43 12.26 -14.81
N THR A 411 6.85 12.42 -15.99
CA THR A 411 6.54 13.70 -16.62
C THR A 411 5.12 13.62 -17.18
N ILE A 412 4.31 14.64 -16.93
CA ILE A 412 2.98 14.77 -17.54
C ILE A 412 3.15 14.97 -19.02
N ILE A 413 2.42 14.19 -19.84
CA ILE A 413 2.41 14.31 -21.29
C ILE A 413 1.12 14.99 -21.75
N LYS A 414 1.25 15.85 -22.78
CA LYS A 414 0.15 16.65 -23.31
C LYS A 414 0.08 16.52 -24.84
N PRO A 415 -1.07 16.78 -25.47
CA PRO A 415 -1.16 16.85 -26.90
C PRO A 415 -0.10 17.79 -27.50
N GLY A 416 0.62 17.30 -28.51
CA GLY A 416 1.74 17.99 -29.12
C GLY A 416 3.12 17.54 -28.68
N ASP A 417 3.25 16.87 -27.53
CA ASP A 417 4.52 16.36 -27.02
C ASP A 417 5.08 15.25 -27.91
N ILE A 418 6.42 15.19 -27.96
CA ILE A 418 7.16 14.12 -28.66
C ILE A 418 7.84 13.23 -27.60
N ILE A 419 7.44 11.97 -27.56
CA ILE A 419 8.08 10.96 -26.72
C ILE A 419 9.11 10.21 -27.56
N SER A 420 10.35 10.11 -27.06
CA SER A 420 11.42 9.35 -27.71
C SER A 420 11.84 8.17 -26.81
N VAL A 421 11.85 6.97 -27.38
CA VAL A 421 12.30 5.72 -26.76
C VAL A 421 13.21 4.99 -27.74
N GLY A 422 14.51 4.96 -27.48
CA GLY A 422 15.48 4.50 -28.49
C GLY A 422 15.36 5.27 -29.79
N ASP A 423 15.24 4.55 -30.93
CA ASP A 423 15.07 5.13 -32.27
C ASP A 423 13.61 5.45 -32.60
N THR A 424 12.67 5.06 -31.75
CA THR A 424 11.24 5.28 -31.99
C THR A 424 10.77 6.60 -31.35
N LYS A 425 10.01 7.38 -32.15
CA LYS A 425 9.38 8.62 -31.68
C LYS A 425 7.87 8.55 -31.82
N PHE A 426 7.19 8.98 -30.80
CA PHE A 426 5.73 9.10 -30.76
C PHE A 426 5.34 10.57 -30.64
N ARG A 427 4.27 10.95 -31.30
CA ARG A 427 3.56 12.20 -31.04
C ARG A 427 2.34 11.92 -30.17
N VAL A 428 2.17 12.71 -29.14
CA VAL A 428 0.97 12.69 -28.30
C VAL A 428 -0.11 13.54 -29.00
N GLU A 429 -1.28 12.96 -29.24
CA GLU A 429 -2.42 13.64 -29.86
C GLU A 429 -3.67 13.43 -29.01
N ALA A 430 -4.61 14.41 -29.05
CA ALA A 430 -5.94 14.26 -28.49
C ALA A 430 -6.90 13.69 -29.55
N TYR A 431 -7.93 12.93 -29.12
CA TYR A 431 -8.97 12.40 -30.02
C TYR A 431 -10.36 12.40 -29.38
#